data_6262b8066a79182f69653302a7fe81c9
#
_entry.id   6262b8066a79182f69653302a7fe81c9
#
_cell.length_a   1.000
_cell.length_b   1.000
_cell.length_c   1.000
_cell.angle_alpha   90.00
_cell.angle_beta   90.00
_cell.angle_gamma   90.00
#
_symmetry.space_group_name_H-M   'P 1'
#
loop_
_entity.id
_entity.type
_entity.pdbx_description
1 polymer ?
#
loop_
_entity_poly.entity_id
_entity_poly.type
_entity_poly.pdbx_seq_one_letter_code
_entity_poly.pdbx_strand_id
1 'polypeptide(L)'
;MLTNDKDPEEKAAAEALKIVFPTFENGGTHVNVSGVALAKHSPNRDTAVKLIQFLSSPAAQQIQAEQSFEYPVQPGLEAPETIQSFGELTSDTLPLAEIARNRKAASEMVDRVGLDDGPSS
;
A
#
# COMPACT_ATOMS: atom_id res chain seq x y z
N MET A 1 -4.66 11.62 -8.30
CA MET A 1 -6.03 12.02 -7.98
C MET A 1 -6.11 12.76 -6.64
N LEU A 2 -5.84 12.14 -5.51
CA LEU A 2 -5.97 12.75 -4.15
C LEU A 2 -5.12 14.01 -3.90
N THR A 3 -4.12 14.29 -4.71
CA THR A 3 -3.19 15.43 -4.55
C THR A 3 -3.07 16.30 -5.79
N ASN A 4 -3.94 16.14 -6.78
CA ASN A 4 -3.93 17.00 -7.94
C ASN A 4 -4.70 18.30 -7.65
N ASP A 5 -4.10 19.18 -6.83
CA ASP A 5 -4.64 20.50 -6.52
C ASP A 5 -4.84 21.40 -7.75
N LYS A 6 -4.36 20.95 -8.92
CA LYS A 6 -4.44 21.70 -10.19
C LYS A 6 -5.73 21.41 -10.96
N ASP A 7 -6.44 20.31 -10.62
CA ASP A 7 -7.69 19.95 -11.25
C ASP A 7 -8.85 19.97 -10.24
N PRO A 8 -9.72 20.99 -10.30
CA PRO A 8 -10.84 21.13 -9.38
C PRO A 8 -11.85 19.97 -9.45
N GLU A 9 -12.01 19.34 -10.62
CA GLU A 9 -12.94 18.22 -10.80
C GLU A 9 -12.40 16.94 -10.14
N GLU A 10 -11.10 16.66 -10.33
CA GLU A 10 -10.44 15.53 -9.65
C GLU A 10 -10.44 15.71 -8.13
N LYS A 11 -10.24 16.93 -7.65
CA LYS A 11 -10.30 17.24 -6.23
C LYS A 11 -11.70 17.00 -5.66
N ALA A 12 -12.74 17.53 -6.31
CA ALA A 12 -14.11 17.34 -5.89
C ALA A 12 -14.52 15.86 -5.90
N ALA A 13 -14.08 15.09 -6.91
CA ALA A 13 -14.31 13.66 -6.96
C ALA A 13 -13.62 12.92 -5.80
N ALA A 14 -12.38 13.31 -5.47
CA ALA A 14 -11.65 12.72 -4.34
C ALA A 14 -12.31 13.03 -2.99
N GLU A 15 -12.79 14.26 -2.80
CA GLU A 15 -13.51 14.69 -1.59
C GLU A 15 -14.87 13.98 -1.41
N ALA A 16 -15.49 13.54 -2.51
CA ALA A 16 -16.74 12.79 -2.49
C ALA A 16 -16.56 11.31 -2.09
N LEU A 17 -15.32 10.80 -2.06
CA LEU A 17 -15.01 9.42 -1.73
C LEU A 17 -14.63 9.28 -0.25
N LYS A 18 -15.04 8.16 0.35
CA LYS A 18 -14.62 7.77 1.69
C LYS A 18 -13.88 6.44 1.63
N ILE A 19 -12.68 6.42 2.19
CA ILE A 19 -11.93 5.17 2.38
C ILE A 19 -12.51 4.45 3.60
N VAL A 20 -12.77 3.16 3.45
CA VAL A 20 -13.24 2.29 4.53
C VAL A 20 -12.30 1.10 4.63
N PHE A 21 -11.74 0.89 5.79
CA PHE A 21 -10.92 -0.27 6.12
C PHE A 21 -11.82 -1.37 6.70
N PRO A 22 -12.10 -2.46 5.95
CA PRO A 22 -12.93 -3.55 6.45
C PRO A 22 -12.20 -4.30 7.55
N THR A 23 -12.94 -4.76 8.57
CA THR A 23 -12.40 -5.63 9.60
C THR A 23 -12.75 -7.07 9.28
N PHE A 24 -11.75 -7.92 9.09
CA PHE A 24 -11.89 -9.34 8.84
C PHE A 24 -11.86 -10.15 10.13
N GLU A 25 -12.04 -11.46 10.03
CA GLU A 25 -12.15 -12.38 11.18
C GLU A 25 -10.96 -12.31 12.15
N ASN A 26 -9.77 -11.98 11.65
CA ASN A 26 -8.55 -11.83 12.45
C ASN A 26 -8.40 -10.46 13.14
N GLY A 27 -9.43 -9.62 13.09
CA GLY A 27 -9.49 -8.37 13.86
C GLY A 27 -8.88 -7.15 13.18
N GLY A 28 -8.69 -7.17 11.86
CA GLY A 28 -8.17 -6.02 11.11
C GLY A 28 -8.37 -6.13 9.61
N THR A 29 -7.79 -5.21 8.88
CA THR A 29 -7.79 -5.14 7.42
C THR A 29 -6.62 -5.94 6.85
N HIS A 30 -6.83 -6.71 5.80
CA HIS A 30 -5.72 -7.31 5.05
C HIS A 30 -4.86 -6.22 4.42
N VAL A 31 -3.57 -6.27 4.67
CA VAL A 31 -2.61 -5.29 4.15
C VAL A 31 -1.64 -5.96 3.18
N ASN A 32 -1.21 -5.19 2.18
CA ASN A 32 -0.08 -5.54 1.33
C ASN A 32 1.16 -4.76 1.79
N VAL A 33 2.34 -5.22 1.42
CA VAL A 33 3.62 -4.61 1.80
C VAL A 33 4.47 -4.41 0.56
N SER A 34 4.89 -3.16 0.32
CA SER A 34 5.96 -2.86 -0.62
C SER A 34 7.30 -3.24 -0.01
N GLY A 35 8.20 -3.79 -0.80
CA GLY A 35 9.47 -4.31 -0.28
C GLY A 35 10.61 -4.17 -1.26
N VAL A 36 11.82 -4.25 -0.72
CA VAL A 36 13.07 -4.24 -1.48
C VAL A 36 13.91 -5.43 -1.08
N ALA A 37 14.58 -6.05 -2.04
CA ALA A 37 15.44 -7.19 -1.80
C ALA A 37 16.78 -7.06 -2.54
N LEU A 38 17.84 -7.60 -1.94
CA LEU A 38 19.14 -7.66 -2.55
C LEU A 38 19.22 -8.85 -3.52
N ALA A 39 19.46 -8.57 -4.80
CA ALA A 39 19.66 -9.62 -5.78
C ALA A 39 20.91 -10.47 -5.44
N LYS A 40 20.80 -11.79 -5.60
CA LYS A 40 21.88 -12.77 -5.27
C LYS A 40 23.23 -12.41 -5.93
N HIS A 41 23.17 -11.93 -7.16
CA HIS A 41 24.36 -11.62 -7.97
C HIS A 41 24.54 -10.12 -8.20
N SER A 42 24.15 -9.29 -7.20
CA SER A 42 24.34 -7.84 -7.28
C SER A 42 25.83 -7.51 -7.43
N PRO A 43 26.25 -6.79 -8.48
CA PRO A 43 27.64 -6.41 -8.69
C PRO A 43 28.13 -5.36 -7.68
N ASN A 44 27.20 -4.59 -7.09
CA ASN A 44 27.49 -3.51 -6.13
C ASN A 44 26.79 -3.78 -4.78
N ARG A 45 27.08 -4.96 -4.21
CA ARG A 45 26.39 -5.45 -3.01
C ARG A 45 26.39 -4.45 -1.86
N ASP A 46 27.53 -3.88 -1.52
CA ASP A 46 27.67 -2.97 -0.36
C ASP A 46 26.85 -1.68 -0.57
N THR A 47 26.84 -1.15 -1.79
CA THR A 47 26.04 0.02 -2.13
C THR A 47 24.54 -0.32 -2.09
N ALA A 48 24.16 -1.48 -2.57
CA ALA A 48 22.78 -1.94 -2.53
C ALA A 48 22.27 -2.12 -1.09
N VAL A 49 23.11 -2.65 -0.20
CA VAL A 49 22.78 -2.77 1.23
C VAL A 49 22.58 -1.39 1.86
N LYS A 50 23.45 -0.42 1.56
CA LYS A 50 23.28 0.97 2.03
C LYS A 50 22.00 1.59 1.54
N LEU A 51 21.61 1.33 0.29
CA LEU A 51 20.33 1.78 -0.26
C LEU A 51 19.13 1.16 0.50
N ILE A 52 19.17 -0.14 0.76
CA ILE A 52 18.12 -0.83 1.54
C ILE A 52 18.01 -0.21 2.95
N GLN A 53 19.15 0.03 3.60
CA GLN A 53 19.18 0.69 4.91
C GLN A 53 18.59 2.11 4.85
N PHE A 54 18.91 2.88 3.81
CA PHE A 54 18.33 4.19 3.60
C PHE A 54 16.82 4.12 3.39
N LEU A 55 16.32 3.23 2.52
CA LEU A 55 14.90 3.04 2.25
C LEU A 55 14.10 2.62 3.50
N SER A 56 14.76 1.97 4.46
CA SER A 56 14.17 1.61 5.75
C SER A 56 14.30 2.72 6.81
N SER A 57 14.95 3.83 6.50
CA SER A 57 15.12 4.94 7.45
C SER A 57 13.84 5.77 7.61
N PRO A 58 13.65 6.48 8.75
CA PRO A 58 12.52 7.38 8.94
C PRO A 58 12.38 8.41 7.82
N ALA A 59 13.49 8.99 7.35
CA ALA A 59 13.48 10.00 6.29
C ALA A 59 12.96 9.44 4.96
N ALA A 60 13.39 8.26 4.55
CA ALA A 60 12.92 7.64 3.31
C ALA A 60 11.47 7.16 3.43
N GLN A 61 11.08 6.64 4.59
CA GLN A 61 9.70 6.22 4.86
C GLN A 61 8.73 7.41 4.85
N GLN A 62 9.16 8.57 5.33
CA GLN A 62 8.36 9.80 5.25
C GLN A 62 8.15 10.22 3.79
N ILE A 63 9.23 10.26 2.99
CA ILE A 63 9.16 10.60 1.56
C ILE A 63 8.23 9.62 0.82
N GLN A 64 8.35 8.32 1.09
CA GLN A 64 7.51 7.29 0.48
C GLN A 64 6.03 7.48 0.84
N ALA A 65 5.73 7.73 2.11
CA ALA A 65 4.38 7.97 2.57
C ALA A 65 3.74 9.19 1.89
N GLU A 66 4.51 10.27 1.70
CA GLU A 66 4.04 11.49 1.01
C GLU A 66 3.83 11.30 -0.49
N GLN A 67 4.65 10.48 -1.15
CA GLN A 67 4.63 10.33 -2.61
C GLN A 67 3.78 9.15 -3.09
N SER A 68 3.72 8.06 -2.32
CA SER A 68 3.04 6.82 -2.69
C SER A 68 1.74 6.58 -1.92
N PHE A 69 1.44 7.42 -0.90
CA PHE A 69 0.29 7.25 -0.01
C PHE A 69 0.27 5.88 0.71
N GLU A 70 1.45 5.35 1.00
CA GLU A 70 1.61 4.12 1.76
C GLU A 70 1.83 4.44 3.24
N TYR A 71 1.26 3.62 4.12
CA TYR A 71 1.53 3.75 5.56
C TYR A 71 2.99 3.40 5.85
N PRO A 72 3.72 4.23 6.64
CA PRO A 72 5.08 3.92 7.04
C PRO A 72 5.12 2.61 7.84
N VAL A 73 6.11 1.76 7.60
CA VAL A 73 6.32 0.54 8.38
C VAL A 73 7.28 0.75 9.56
N GLN A 74 7.95 1.91 9.63
CA GLN A 74 8.85 2.25 10.72
C GLN A 74 8.06 2.54 12.00
N PRO A 75 8.27 1.81 13.11
CA PRO A 75 7.56 2.07 14.36
C PRO A 75 7.78 3.49 14.88
N GLY A 76 6.69 4.13 15.30
CA GLY A 76 6.72 5.49 15.87
C GLY A 76 6.84 6.62 14.84
N LEU A 77 6.84 6.31 13.55
CA LEU A 77 6.75 7.32 12.50
C LEU A 77 5.28 7.65 12.23
N GLU A 78 4.90 8.90 12.40
CA GLU A 78 3.55 9.35 12.07
C GLU A 78 3.37 9.42 10.55
N ALA A 79 2.22 8.94 10.08
CA ALA A 79 1.85 9.07 8.69
C ALA A 79 1.59 10.55 8.34
N PRO A 80 1.83 10.98 7.08
CA PRO A 80 1.43 12.30 6.61
C PRO A 80 -0.06 12.57 6.80
N GLU A 81 -0.42 13.84 6.93
CA GLU A 81 -1.79 14.29 7.20
C GLU A 81 -2.81 13.71 6.19
N THR A 82 -2.43 13.61 4.90
CA THR A 82 -3.26 12.99 3.86
C THR A 82 -3.59 11.53 4.18
N ILE A 83 -2.61 10.74 4.65
CA ILE A 83 -2.83 9.34 5.03
C ILE A 83 -3.65 9.26 6.33
N GLN A 84 -3.38 10.14 7.29
CA GLN A 84 -4.17 10.22 8.53
C GLN A 84 -5.65 10.49 8.23
N SER A 85 -5.95 11.29 7.19
CA SER A 85 -7.33 11.57 6.78
C SER A 85 -8.11 10.35 6.28
N PHE A 86 -7.41 9.26 5.90
CA PHE A 86 -8.05 7.99 5.50
C PHE A 86 -8.66 7.23 6.68
N GLY A 87 -8.30 7.61 7.90
CA GLY A 87 -8.74 6.98 9.14
C GLY A 87 -7.70 6.02 9.72
N GLU A 88 -8.07 5.39 10.81
CA GLU A 88 -7.19 4.44 11.50
C GLU A 88 -7.16 3.09 10.78
N LEU A 89 -5.96 2.66 10.38
CA LEU A 89 -5.72 1.35 9.80
C LEU A 89 -5.23 0.39 10.89
N THR A 90 -6.04 -0.58 11.25
CA THR A 90 -5.62 -1.73 12.04
C THR A 90 -5.38 -2.90 11.09
N SER A 91 -4.14 -3.34 10.94
CA SER A 91 -3.82 -4.52 10.14
C SER A 91 -4.26 -5.79 10.85
N ASP A 92 -4.74 -6.78 10.10
CA ASP A 92 -5.01 -8.09 10.65
C ASP A 92 -3.72 -8.88 10.92
N THR A 93 -3.86 -10.03 11.54
CA THR A 93 -2.74 -10.90 11.90
C THR A 93 -2.49 -12.02 10.90
N LEU A 94 -3.20 -12.01 9.73
CA LEU A 94 -3.01 -13.04 8.72
C LEU A 94 -1.61 -12.92 8.10
N PRO A 95 -0.80 -13.99 8.16
CA PRO A 95 0.54 -13.95 7.58
C PRO A 95 0.51 -13.67 6.07
N LEU A 96 1.36 -12.78 5.58
CA LEU A 96 1.48 -12.48 4.14
C LEU A 96 1.72 -13.74 3.28
N ALA A 97 2.36 -14.77 3.83
CA ALA A 97 2.56 -16.05 3.15
C ALA A 97 1.23 -16.77 2.88
N GLU A 98 0.24 -16.65 3.75
CA GLU A 98 -1.10 -17.22 3.53
C GLU A 98 -1.83 -16.47 2.41
N ILE A 99 -1.75 -15.13 2.41
CA ILE A 99 -2.29 -14.30 1.34
C ILE A 99 -1.64 -14.68 0.00
N ALA A 100 -0.32 -14.82 -0.03
CA ALA A 100 0.43 -15.21 -1.22
C ALA A 100 0.03 -16.59 -1.78
N ARG A 101 -0.27 -17.57 -0.92
CA ARG A 101 -0.75 -18.90 -1.35
C ARG A 101 -2.08 -18.85 -2.09
N ASN A 102 -2.94 -17.91 -1.73
CA ASN A 102 -4.26 -17.75 -2.34
C ASN A 102 -4.24 -16.93 -3.63
N ARG A 103 -3.08 -16.36 -4.04
CA ARG A 103 -2.99 -15.46 -5.20
C ARG A 103 -3.58 -16.06 -6.48
N LYS A 104 -3.26 -17.33 -6.79
CA LYS A 104 -3.77 -17.97 -8.01
C LYS A 104 -5.30 -18.07 -7.98
N ALA A 105 -5.87 -18.59 -6.90
CA ALA A 105 -7.31 -18.73 -6.75
C ALA A 105 -8.03 -17.37 -6.77
N ALA A 106 -7.43 -16.34 -6.19
CA ALA A 106 -7.95 -14.99 -6.22
C ALA A 106 -7.96 -14.41 -7.63
N SER A 107 -6.88 -14.57 -8.41
CA SER A 107 -6.83 -14.11 -9.81
C SER A 107 -7.88 -14.84 -10.67
N GLU A 108 -8.01 -16.16 -10.55
CA GLU A 108 -9.02 -16.93 -11.25
C GLU A 108 -10.47 -16.52 -10.87
N MET A 109 -10.66 -16.06 -9.64
CA MET A 109 -11.95 -15.53 -9.18
C MET A 109 -12.25 -14.17 -9.80
N VAL A 110 -11.27 -13.26 -9.83
CA VAL A 110 -11.37 -11.93 -10.47
C VAL A 110 -11.79 -12.10 -11.93
N ASP A 111 -11.10 -12.96 -12.68
CA ASP A 111 -11.43 -13.26 -14.10
C ASP A 111 -12.85 -13.80 -14.24
N ARG A 112 -13.25 -14.70 -13.34
CA ARG A 112 -14.59 -15.33 -13.38
C ARG A 112 -15.73 -14.35 -13.14
N VAL A 113 -15.52 -13.38 -12.28
CA VAL A 113 -16.56 -12.38 -11.94
C VAL A 113 -16.50 -11.13 -12.80
N GLY A 114 -15.52 -11.03 -13.70
CA GLY A 114 -15.34 -9.89 -14.61
C GLY A 114 -15.10 -8.56 -13.86
N LEU A 115 -14.33 -8.57 -12.78
CA LEU A 115 -14.15 -7.40 -11.91
C LEU A 115 -13.62 -6.18 -12.67
N ASP A 116 -12.72 -6.40 -13.66
CA ASP A 116 -12.07 -5.36 -14.44
C ASP A 116 -12.75 -5.10 -15.81
N ASP A 117 -13.81 -5.82 -16.13
CA ASP A 117 -14.50 -5.67 -17.42
C ASP A 117 -15.34 -4.39 -17.53
N GLY A 118 -15.41 -3.61 -16.44
CA GLY A 118 -16.24 -2.42 -16.35
C GLY A 118 -17.74 -2.74 -16.27
N PRO A 119 -18.61 -1.71 -16.22
CA PRO A 119 -20.04 -1.93 -16.23
C PRO A 119 -20.46 -2.50 -17.59
N SER A 120 -21.10 -3.68 -17.59
CA SER A 120 -21.76 -4.20 -18.77
C SER A 120 -22.86 -3.25 -19.20
N SER A 121 -22.68 -2.64 -20.35
CA SER A 121 -23.67 -1.75 -21.01
C SER A 121 -24.89 -2.50 -21.48
#